data_57227a3830c69e25420731c54f8c07f3
#
_entry.id   57227a3830c69e25420731c54f8c07f3
#
_cell.length_a   1.000
_cell.length_b   1.000
_cell.length_c   1.000
_cell.angle_alpha   90.00
_cell.angle_beta   90.00
_cell.angle_gamma   90.00
#
_symmetry.space_group_name_H-M   'P 1'
#
loop_
_entity.id
_entity.type
_entity.pdbx_description
1 polymer ?
#
loop_
_entity_poly.entity_id
_entity_poly.type
_entity_poly.pdbx_seq_one_letter_code
_entity_poly.pdbx_strand_id
1 'polypeptide(L)'
;WVQHLNQSPTAKATIDVALQGVTQLAHNVRLQLNGTDIGALSFSGQTAGRVSLPVAAALLKEGENHVQLITQGGQGDVSLVDSIRITYAHSYTADSNALRLAAQAGQSISVGGFTSSNIRLIDVTDPNAVQEIAGTVIASKGTYGITAAVPGASQRTLLALADSQVKAPAAITANRPSTWRQPGNGADLLIFTRRDLATALQPLVALRQSQGLSVAVVDVEEAYNEFSFGHKTPQAMKDFINYATTSWKKKPQFVLLAGGASYDPRNYLGFGDFDAVPTELIDTASMETASDDGFGDINNSGLTQLAIGRLPVRTAAEAAAMVAKIIRYEQSAPSGEATLVADTSEGHNFESTTTQLRSLLPETLRVNQINRANDTASAKSQLLAAIARGQKIVNYTGHGNVNQWRGDLLTNEDAAALTNGDHLPLFVMMTCLNGYFGDPALDSLGASLMKTVHGGAVAVWASSGITLPSDQSLMNQQLYRLMFPTDGATGLRMGEATMKAKAAISDTDVRRTWILLGDPTMRLK
;
A
#
# COMPACT_ATOMS: atom_id res chain seq x y z
N TRP A 1 -24.02 9.79 18.09
CA TRP A 1 -25.36 9.31 18.45
C TRP A 1 -25.24 8.28 19.58
N VAL A 2 -25.98 8.45 20.70
CA VAL A 2 -26.02 7.54 21.86
C VAL A 2 -27.41 6.91 21.91
N GLN A 3 -27.47 5.59 22.12
CA GLN A 3 -28.73 4.85 22.19
C GLN A 3 -28.74 3.98 23.44
N HIS A 4 -29.90 3.82 24.04
CA HIS A 4 -30.13 2.97 25.19
C HIS A 4 -29.16 3.21 26.35
N LEU A 5 -28.89 4.49 26.63
CA LEU A 5 -28.00 4.93 27.70
C LEU A 5 -28.45 4.38 29.06
N ASN A 6 -27.56 3.71 29.76
CA ASN A 6 -27.81 3.37 31.15
C ASN A 6 -27.58 4.60 32.06
N GLN A 7 -28.66 5.14 32.59
CA GLN A 7 -28.66 6.35 33.43
C GLN A 7 -28.41 6.08 34.93
N SER A 8 -27.90 4.88 35.26
CA SER A 8 -27.52 4.59 36.67
C SER A 8 -26.52 5.65 37.18
N PRO A 9 -26.64 6.13 38.41
CA PRO A 9 -25.69 7.09 39.01
C PRO A 9 -24.25 6.57 39.06
N THR A 10 -24.07 5.25 38.99
CA THR A 10 -22.75 4.59 38.98
C THR A 10 -22.24 4.31 37.58
N ALA A 11 -23.02 4.61 36.54
CA ALA A 11 -22.61 4.42 35.17
C ALA A 11 -21.44 5.34 34.83
N LYS A 12 -20.43 4.76 34.17
CA LYS A 12 -19.23 5.47 33.72
C LYS A 12 -19.28 5.65 32.21
N ALA A 13 -18.76 6.77 31.74
CA ALA A 13 -18.52 7.00 30.35
C ALA A 13 -17.12 7.58 30.15
N THR A 14 -16.54 7.37 28.97
CA THR A 14 -15.27 7.97 28.55
C THR A 14 -15.39 8.54 27.16
N ILE A 15 -14.65 9.61 26.89
CA ILE A 15 -14.46 10.14 25.54
C ILE A 15 -12.98 10.04 25.22
N ASP A 16 -12.67 9.30 24.16
CA ASP A 16 -11.33 9.21 23.59
C ASP A 16 -11.27 10.10 22.36
N VAL A 17 -10.30 11.01 22.31
CA VAL A 17 -10.07 11.91 21.17
C VAL A 17 -8.66 11.72 20.68
N ALA A 18 -8.52 11.51 19.38
CA ALA A 18 -7.26 11.47 18.67
C ALA A 18 -7.24 12.57 17.61
N LEU A 19 -6.17 13.37 17.62
CA LEU A 19 -5.92 14.44 16.66
C LEU A 19 -4.55 14.25 16.01
N GLN A 20 -4.40 14.70 14.78
CA GLN A 20 -3.14 14.78 14.04
C GLN A 20 -2.77 16.24 13.83
N GLY A 21 -1.59 16.68 14.30
CA GLY A 21 -1.07 18.02 14.04
C GLY A 21 -0.69 18.20 12.58
N VAL A 22 -1.06 19.35 12.02
CA VAL A 22 -0.72 19.74 10.64
C VAL A 22 0.42 20.75 10.64
N THR A 23 0.45 21.65 11.64
CA THR A 23 1.47 22.68 11.75
C THR A 23 2.54 22.30 12.77
N GLN A 24 3.75 22.90 12.65
CA GLN A 24 4.90 22.63 13.54
C GLN A 24 4.79 23.35 14.90
N LEU A 25 3.62 23.83 15.26
CA LEU A 25 3.36 24.57 16.48
C LEU A 25 2.96 23.65 17.66
N ALA A 26 2.88 24.21 18.85
CA ALA A 26 2.22 23.56 19.97
C ALA A 26 0.70 23.60 19.75
N HIS A 27 0.05 22.45 19.89
CA HIS A 27 -1.39 22.31 19.78
C HIS A 27 -1.99 22.21 21.19
N ASN A 28 -2.99 23.03 21.45
CA ASN A 28 -3.75 22.98 22.71
C ASN A 28 -5.23 23.09 22.36
N VAL A 29 -5.96 21.99 22.54
CA VAL A 29 -7.35 21.87 22.12
C VAL A 29 -8.22 21.58 23.34
N ARG A 30 -9.13 22.51 23.67
CA ARG A 30 -10.12 22.34 24.72
C ARG A 30 -11.30 21.52 24.19
N LEU A 31 -11.76 20.59 25.02
CA LEU A 31 -12.85 19.67 24.68
C LEU A 31 -14.10 19.99 25.47
N GLN A 32 -15.23 20.07 24.77
CA GLN A 32 -16.56 20.24 25.40
C GLN A 32 -17.50 19.13 24.92
N LEU A 33 -18.32 18.64 25.84
CA LEU A 33 -19.44 17.73 25.57
C LEU A 33 -20.75 18.41 25.94
N ASN A 34 -21.64 18.56 24.97
CA ASN A 34 -22.94 19.21 25.16
C ASN A 34 -22.85 20.59 25.85
N GLY A 35 -21.79 21.36 25.53
CA GLY A 35 -21.52 22.68 26.10
C GLY A 35 -20.78 22.67 27.43
N THR A 36 -20.53 21.51 28.02
CA THR A 36 -19.76 21.38 29.27
C THR A 36 -18.31 21.10 28.97
N ASP A 37 -17.38 21.82 29.60
CA ASP A 37 -15.94 21.58 29.52
C ASP A 37 -15.59 20.25 30.19
N ILE A 38 -14.89 19.36 29.45
CA ILE A 38 -14.51 18.03 29.92
C ILE A 38 -13.00 17.82 30.00
N GLY A 39 -12.21 18.80 29.50
CA GLY A 39 -10.75 18.75 29.57
C GLY A 39 -10.08 19.31 28.32
N ALA A 40 -8.80 19.00 28.15
CA ALA A 40 -8.00 19.47 27.04
C ALA A 40 -7.02 18.39 26.56
N LEU A 41 -6.60 18.52 25.30
CA LEU A 41 -5.53 17.74 24.69
C LEU A 41 -4.41 18.69 24.27
N SER A 42 -3.18 18.42 24.72
CA SER A 42 -1.98 19.19 24.33
C SER A 42 -0.95 18.25 23.70
N PHE A 43 -0.40 18.67 22.55
CA PHE A 43 0.67 17.97 21.84
C PHE A 43 1.42 18.99 20.96
N SER A 44 2.40 18.58 20.15
CA SER A 44 3.21 19.53 19.39
C SER A 44 3.61 18.97 18.02
N GLY A 45 3.76 19.88 17.06
CA GLY A 45 4.24 19.56 15.71
C GLY A 45 3.30 18.64 14.95
N GLN A 46 3.82 18.03 13.91
CA GLN A 46 3.09 17.09 13.04
C GLN A 46 3.01 15.68 13.66
N THR A 47 2.64 15.60 14.94
CA THR A 47 2.50 14.33 15.66
C THR A 47 1.05 14.05 16.02
N ALA A 48 0.76 12.78 16.35
CA ALA A 48 -0.55 12.40 16.86
C ALA A 48 -0.67 12.72 18.35
N GLY A 49 -1.73 13.46 18.72
CA GLY A 49 -2.13 13.69 20.09
C GLY A 49 -3.33 12.83 20.47
N ARG A 50 -3.34 12.24 21.68
CA ARG A 50 -4.45 11.40 22.15
C ARG A 50 -4.77 11.71 23.61
N VAL A 51 -6.07 11.69 23.95
CA VAL A 51 -6.54 11.82 25.34
C VAL A 51 -7.76 10.94 25.56
N SER A 52 -7.85 10.36 26.74
CA SER A 52 -9.03 9.62 27.24
C SER A 52 -9.56 10.33 28.47
N LEU A 53 -10.77 10.86 28.41
CA LEU A 53 -11.39 11.67 29.45
C LEU A 53 -12.58 10.93 30.08
N PRO A 54 -12.56 10.65 31.38
CA PRO A 54 -13.75 10.16 32.06
C PRO A 54 -14.79 11.28 32.13
N VAL A 55 -16.02 10.96 31.79
CA VAL A 55 -17.16 11.88 31.82
C VAL A 55 -18.30 11.30 32.64
N ALA A 56 -19.05 12.15 33.31
CA ALA A 56 -20.26 11.71 33.99
C ALA A 56 -21.30 11.27 32.96
N ALA A 57 -21.93 10.12 33.15
CA ALA A 57 -22.99 9.63 32.23
C ALA A 57 -24.14 10.63 32.12
N ALA A 58 -24.39 11.45 33.15
CA ALA A 58 -25.40 12.50 33.09
C ALA A 58 -25.12 13.63 32.08
N LEU A 59 -23.91 13.75 31.56
CA LEU A 59 -23.57 14.69 30.51
C LEU A 59 -24.00 14.16 29.11
N LEU A 60 -24.17 12.84 28.98
CA LEU A 60 -24.66 12.22 27.76
C LEU A 60 -26.20 12.31 27.71
N LYS A 61 -26.70 12.43 26.49
CA LYS A 61 -28.14 12.43 26.18
C LYS A 61 -28.46 11.25 25.30
N GLU A 62 -29.64 10.70 25.47
CA GLU A 62 -30.21 9.78 24.46
C GLU A 62 -30.32 10.52 23.13
N GLY A 63 -29.86 9.92 22.03
CA GLY A 63 -29.82 10.55 20.72
C GLY A 63 -28.54 11.33 20.45
N GLU A 64 -28.69 12.54 19.95
CA GLU A 64 -27.57 13.39 19.49
C GLU A 64 -26.78 14.00 20.66
N ASN A 65 -25.45 13.89 20.57
CA ASN A 65 -24.51 14.52 21.48
C ASN A 65 -23.49 15.33 20.68
N HIS A 66 -23.17 16.53 21.15
CA HIS A 66 -22.21 17.43 20.50
C HIS A 66 -20.88 17.42 21.22
N VAL A 67 -19.83 17.00 20.51
CA VAL A 67 -18.44 17.16 20.98
C VAL A 67 -17.83 18.33 20.23
N GLN A 68 -17.40 19.35 20.96
CA GLN A 68 -16.76 20.54 20.40
C GLN A 68 -15.27 20.55 20.75
N LEU A 69 -14.44 20.75 19.72
CA LEU A 69 -12.99 20.89 19.82
C LEU A 69 -12.65 22.36 19.56
N ILE A 70 -12.00 23.02 20.51
CA ILE A 70 -11.71 24.46 20.45
C ILE A 70 -10.21 24.65 20.56
N THR A 71 -9.57 25.04 19.45
CA THR A 71 -8.13 25.35 19.43
C THR A 71 -7.84 26.59 20.27
N GLN A 72 -6.75 26.57 21.02
CA GLN A 72 -6.31 27.65 21.88
C GLN A 72 -5.00 28.31 21.38
N GLY A 73 -4.35 27.72 20.38
CA GLY A 73 -3.05 28.16 19.83
C GLY A 73 -3.15 29.27 18.78
N GLY A 74 -4.36 29.82 18.51
CA GLY A 74 -4.58 30.88 17.52
C GLY A 74 -4.75 30.36 16.09
N GLN A 75 -4.72 31.28 15.11
CA GLN A 75 -5.01 30.95 13.69
C GLN A 75 -4.00 30.00 13.03
N GLY A 76 -2.79 29.89 13.59
CA GLY A 76 -1.76 28.97 13.07
C GLY A 76 -1.84 27.55 13.66
N ASP A 77 -2.66 27.34 14.70
CA ASP A 77 -2.84 26.02 15.33
C ASP A 77 -3.85 25.20 14.54
N VAL A 78 -3.35 24.36 13.63
CA VAL A 78 -4.16 23.51 12.76
C VAL A 78 -3.90 22.05 13.10
N SER A 79 -4.99 21.31 13.41
CA SER A 79 -4.97 19.87 13.59
C SER A 79 -6.18 19.23 12.91
N LEU A 80 -6.05 17.98 12.49
CA LEU A 80 -7.11 17.16 11.93
C LEU A 80 -7.68 16.25 13.01
N VAL A 81 -8.97 15.98 12.95
CA VAL A 81 -9.61 14.97 13.80
C VAL A 81 -9.37 13.61 13.17
N ASP A 82 -8.60 12.75 13.86
CA ASP A 82 -8.44 11.35 13.49
C ASP A 82 -9.67 10.55 13.95
N SER A 83 -9.97 10.59 15.25
CA SER A 83 -11.14 9.89 15.76
C SER A 83 -11.70 10.52 17.05
N ILE A 84 -13.01 10.38 17.23
CA ILE A 84 -13.71 10.63 18.49
C ILE A 84 -14.53 9.39 18.83
N ARG A 85 -14.25 8.79 20.00
CA ARG A 85 -14.97 7.61 20.47
C ARG A 85 -15.61 7.89 21.81
N ILE A 86 -16.89 7.56 21.94
CA ILE A 86 -17.62 7.63 23.21
C ILE A 86 -17.88 6.20 23.67
N THR A 87 -17.40 5.84 24.85
CA THR A 87 -17.71 4.59 25.52
C THR A 87 -18.64 4.89 26.70
N TYR A 88 -19.77 4.23 26.77
CA TYR A 88 -20.77 4.46 27.81
C TYR A 88 -21.44 3.15 28.22
N ALA A 89 -22.07 3.15 29.39
CA ALA A 89 -22.86 2.02 29.86
C ALA A 89 -24.17 1.98 29.08
N HIS A 90 -24.38 0.89 28.35
CA HIS A 90 -25.58 0.61 27.56
C HIS A 90 -26.54 -0.29 28.35
N SER A 91 -27.83 -0.06 28.25
CA SER A 91 -28.84 -0.98 28.83
C SER A 91 -28.91 -2.27 28.01
N TYR A 92 -29.47 -3.33 28.58
CA TYR A 92 -29.68 -4.58 27.84
C TYR A 92 -30.91 -4.48 26.89
N THR A 93 -30.81 -3.58 25.92
CA THR A 93 -31.84 -3.33 24.91
C THR A 93 -31.19 -3.44 23.53
N ALA A 94 -31.76 -4.27 22.67
CA ALA A 94 -31.20 -4.53 21.35
C ALA A 94 -31.27 -3.30 20.44
N ASP A 95 -30.15 -2.97 19.77
CA ASP A 95 -30.07 -2.02 18.67
C ASP A 95 -30.31 -2.75 17.36
N SER A 96 -31.33 -2.31 16.62
CA SER A 96 -31.68 -2.95 15.33
C SER A 96 -31.77 -4.49 15.39
N ASN A 97 -32.37 -5.03 16.46
CA ASN A 97 -32.55 -6.45 16.70
C ASN A 97 -31.26 -7.25 17.01
N ALA A 98 -30.21 -6.64 17.48
CA ALA A 98 -29.01 -7.31 17.95
C ALA A 98 -28.38 -6.58 19.13
N LEU A 99 -27.77 -7.33 20.05
CA LEU A 99 -26.96 -6.79 21.14
C LEU A 99 -25.84 -7.76 21.51
N ARG A 100 -24.61 -7.30 21.51
CA ARG A 100 -23.48 -7.99 22.12
C ARG A 100 -23.27 -7.44 23.53
N LEU A 101 -23.24 -8.30 24.51
CA LEU A 101 -23.18 -7.89 25.93
C LEU A 101 -22.23 -8.78 26.72
N ALA A 102 -21.75 -8.23 27.84
CA ALA A 102 -21.04 -9.00 28.86
C ALA A 102 -21.95 -9.23 30.06
N ALA A 103 -21.96 -10.45 30.58
CA ALA A 103 -22.75 -10.84 31.75
C ALA A 103 -21.96 -11.79 32.65
N GLN A 104 -22.19 -11.72 33.97
CA GLN A 104 -21.56 -12.64 34.91
C GLN A 104 -22.27 -13.99 34.94
N ALA A 105 -21.51 -15.06 34.99
CA ALA A 105 -22.06 -16.41 35.14
C ALA A 105 -22.94 -16.52 36.40
N GLY A 106 -23.99 -17.31 36.33
CA GLY A 106 -24.95 -17.51 37.38
C GLY A 106 -26.00 -16.39 37.55
N GLN A 107 -25.86 -15.29 36.82
CA GLN A 107 -26.90 -14.25 36.80
C GLN A 107 -28.03 -14.60 35.84
N SER A 108 -29.24 -14.14 36.12
CA SER A 108 -30.32 -14.09 35.14
C SER A 108 -30.30 -12.73 34.47
N ILE A 109 -30.26 -12.73 33.15
CA ILE A 109 -30.30 -11.52 32.33
C ILE A 109 -31.60 -11.45 31.53
N SER A 110 -32.03 -10.22 31.23
CA SER A 110 -33.13 -9.97 30.32
C SER A 110 -32.71 -8.93 29.29
N VAL A 111 -32.76 -9.30 28.02
CA VAL A 111 -32.44 -8.44 26.89
C VAL A 111 -33.71 -8.13 26.12
N GLY A 112 -34.09 -6.85 26.07
CA GLY A 112 -35.33 -6.35 25.41
C GLY A 112 -35.05 -5.70 24.06
N GLY A 113 -36.07 -5.02 23.50
CA GLY A 113 -35.95 -4.15 22.33
C GLY A 113 -36.05 -4.86 20.98
N PHE A 114 -36.40 -6.14 20.93
CA PHE A 114 -36.57 -6.88 19.67
C PHE A 114 -37.93 -6.62 19.03
N THR A 115 -37.97 -6.56 17.70
CA THR A 115 -39.21 -6.42 16.91
C THR A 115 -39.83 -7.78 16.54
N SER A 116 -39.17 -8.90 16.85
CA SER A 116 -39.58 -10.27 16.56
C SER A 116 -39.43 -11.15 17.77
N SER A 117 -40.28 -12.16 17.90
CA SER A 117 -40.19 -13.19 18.94
C SER A 117 -39.13 -14.26 18.65
N ASN A 118 -38.63 -14.34 17.42
CA ASN A 118 -37.59 -15.31 17.03
C ASN A 118 -36.24 -14.75 17.43
N ILE A 119 -35.90 -14.90 18.71
CA ILE A 119 -34.67 -14.38 19.32
C ILE A 119 -33.77 -15.54 19.71
N ARG A 120 -32.50 -15.42 19.36
CA ARG A 120 -31.44 -16.35 19.77
C ARG A 120 -30.51 -15.65 20.74
N LEU A 121 -30.05 -16.37 21.75
CA LEU A 121 -29.01 -15.93 22.66
C LEU A 121 -27.82 -16.89 22.53
N ILE A 122 -26.68 -16.38 22.15
CA ILE A 122 -25.51 -17.18 21.79
C ILE A 122 -24.34 -16.76 22.69
N ASP A 123 -23.69 -17.73 23.34
CA ASP A 123 -22.43 -17.53 24.05
C ASP A 123 -21.27 -17.57 23.03
N VAL A 124 -20.62 -16.44 22.84
CA VAL A 124 -19.49 -16.23 21.92
C VAL A 124 -18.18 -15.98 22.67
N THR A 125 -18.11 -16.36 23.94
CA THR A 125 -16.93 -16.17 24.79
C THR A 125 -15.71 -16.90 24.24
N ASP A 126 -15.89 -18.14 23.84
CA ASP A 126 -14.89 -18.92 23.11
C ASP A 126 -15.33 -19.07 21.64
N PRO A 127 -14.64 -18.46 20.68
CA PRO A 127 -15.01 -18.57 19.27
C PRO A 127 -14.90 -19.98 18.70
N ASN A 128 -14.17 -20.88 19.38
CA ASN A 128 -14.05 -22.28 18.98
C ASN A 128 -15.12 -23.19 19.64
N ALA A 129 -15.87 -22.66 20.61
CA ALA A 129 -16.88 -23.42 21.36
C ALA A 129 -18.17 -22.58 21.55
N VAL A 130 -18.67 -22.01 20.46
CA VAL A 130 -19.90 -21.20 20.44
C VAL A 130 -21.10 -22.06 20.79
N GLN A 131 -21.95 -21.60 21.72
CA GLN A 131 -23.12 -22.31 22.19
C GLN A 131 -24.36 -21.43 22.21
N GLU A 132 -25.51 -21.98 21.83
CA GLU A 132 -26.80 -21.32 22.00
C GLU A 132 -27.35 -21.58 23.41
N ILE A 133 -27.77 -20.50 24.07
CA ILE A 133 -28.33 -20.55 25.42
C ILE A 133 -29.85 -20.55 25.33
N ALA A 134 -30.48 -21.52 25.96
CA ALA A 134 -31.93 -21.57 26.08
C ALA A 134 -32.44 -20.43 26.95
N GLY A 135 -33.43 -19.70 26.46
CA GLY A 135 -34.06 -18.58 27.17
C GLY A 135 -35.58 -18.59 26.99
N THR A 136 -36.26 -17.81 27.82
CA THR A 136 -37.69 -17.56 27.70
C THR A 136 -37.94 -16.25 26.99
N VAL A 137 -38.69 -16.27 25.88
CA VAL A 137 -39.08 -15.08 25.15
C VAL A 137 -40.32 -14.47 25.80
N ILE A 138 -40.29 -13.16 26.04
CA ILE A 138 -41.34 -12.41 26.71
C ILE A 138 -41.77 -11.25 25.79
N ALA A 139 -43.08 -11.12 25.55
CA ALA A 139 -43.65 -9.96 24.86
C ALA A 139 -43.91 -8.83 25.85
N SER A 140 -43.54 -7.59 25.48
CA SER A 140 -43.75 -6.39 26.29
C SER A 140 -44.03 -5.18 25.40
N LYS A 141 -45.22 -4.58 25.53
CA LYS A 141 -45.57 -3.31 24.86
C LYS A 141 -45.24 -3.22 23.37
N GLY A 142 -45.47 -4.30 22.62
CA GLY A 142 -45.25 -4.31 21.16
C GLY A 142 -43.81 -4.67 20.75
N THR A 143 -42.96 -4.97 21.71
CA THR A 143 -41.59 -5.52 21.50
C THR A 143 -41.43 -6.86 22.19
N TYR A 144 -40.31 -7.53 21.96
CA TYR A 144 -39.98 -8.80 22.56
C TYR A 144 -38.64 -8.71 23.30
N GLY A 145 -38.45 -9.57 24.26
CA GLY A 145 -37.20 -9.76 24.98
C GLY A 145 -36.94 -11.23 25.24
N ILE A 146 -35.70 -11.55 25.56
CA ILE A 146 -35.28 -12.89 25.99
C ILE A 146 -34.69 -12.83 27.39
N THR A 147 -35.14 -13.73 28.27
CA THR A 147 -34.60 -13.90 29.61
C THR A 147 -33.92 -15.25 29.71
N ALA A 148 -32.71 -15.32 30.22
CA ALA A 148 -31.93 -16.52 30.35
C ALA A 148 -30.97 -16.47 31.53
N ALA A 149 -30.62 -17.66 32.08
CA ALA A 149 -29.51 -17.80 33.01
C ALA A 149 -28.18 -17.83 32.25
N VAL A 150 -27.21 -17.09 32.71
CA VAL A 150 -25.86 -17.03 32.11
C VAL A 150 -25.06 -18.25 32.57
N PRO A 151 -24.59 -19.13 31.65
CA PRO A 151 -23.89 -20.37 32.00
C PRO A 151 -22.43 -20.10 32.44
N GLY A 152 -21.80 -21.12 33.03
CA GLY A 152 -20.39 -21.13 33.36
C GLY A 152 -20.07 -20.59 34.75
N ALA A 153 -18.79 -20.23 34.98
CA ALA A 153 -18.26 -19.79 36.28
C ALA A 153 -17.57 -18.40 36.23
N SER A 154 -17.45 -17.78 35.04
CA SER A 154 -16.79 -16.49 34.83
C SER A 154 -17.66 -15.58 33.97
N GLN A 155 -17.21 -14.36 33.75
CA GLN A 155 -17.86 -13.42 32.83
C GLN A 155 -17.96 -14.05 31.42
N ARG A 156 -19.12 -13.91 30.79
CA ARG A 156 -19.40 -14.38 29.44
C ARG A 156 -19.66 -13.23 28.50
N THR A 157 -19.27 -13.40 27.26
CA THR A 157 -19.66 -12.51 26.15
C THR A 157 -20.79 -13.18 25.39
N LEU A 158 -21.95 -12.54 25.40
CA LEU A 158 -23.17 -13.07 24.79
C LEU A 158 -23.57 -12.21 23.60
N LEU A 159 -24.20 -12.85 22.61
CA LEU A 159 -24.82 -12.21 21.45
C LEU A 159 -26.30 -12.57 21.44
N ALA A 160 -27.16 -11.59 21.70
CA ALA A 160 -28.60 -11.72 21.52
C ALA A 160 -28.99 -11.12 20.17
N LEU A 161 -29.70 -11.87 19.31
CA LEU A 161 -30.10 -11.39 18.00
C LEU A 161 -31.43 -12.02 17.56
N ALA A 162 -32.21 -11.26 16.79
CA ALA A 162 -33.35 -11.84 16.08
C ALA A 162 -32.87 -12.57 14.81
N ASP A 163 -33.63 -13.58 14.36
CA ASP A 163 -33.31 -14.34 13.15
C ASP A 163 -33.13 -13.46 11.90
N SER A 164 -33.77 -12.29 11.85
CA SER A 164 -33.60 -11.31 10.77
C SER A 164 -32.17 -10.75 10.65
N GLN A 165 -31.35 -10.90 11.70
CA GLN A 165 -29.95 -10.50 11.70
C GLN A 165 -28.99 -11.62 11.26
N VAL A 166 -29.50 -12.85 11.13
CA VAL A 166 -28.72 -13.97 10.60
C VAL A 166 -28.55 -13.80 9.09
N LYS A 167 -27.32 -13.66 8.65
CA LYS A 167 -26.98 -13.50 7.24
C LYS A 167 -26.40 -14.79 6.68
N ALA A 168 -26.84 -15.16 5.51
CA ALA A 168 -26.15 -16.18 4.72
C ALA A 168 -24.87 -15.59 4.10
N PRO A 169 -23.82 -16.40 3.89
CA PRO A 169 -22.68 -15.95 3.10
C PRO A 169 -23.13 -15.59 1.68
N ALA A 170 -22.54 -14.54 1.10
CA ALA A 170 -22.86 -14.10 -0.25
C ALA A 170 -22.53 -15.18 -1.31
N ALA A 171 -21.49 -15.97 -1.05
CA ALA A 171 -21.09 -17.12 -1.85
C ALA A 171 -20.34 -18.15 -1.00
N ILE A 172 -20.43 -19.41 -1.40
CA ILE A 172 -19.59 -20.50 -0.90
C ILE A 172 -18.86 -21.07 -2.10
N THR A 173 -17.52 -20.92 -2.14
CA THR A 173 -16.68 -21.41 -3.22
C THR A 173 -15.80 -22.55 -2.70
N ALA A 174 -15.69 -23.64 -3.47
CA ALA A 174 -14.79 -24.73 -3.12
C ALA A 174 -13.33 -24.24 -3.12
N ASN A 175 -12.62 -24.51 -2.04
CA ASN A 175 -11.18 -24.25 -1.99
C ASN A 175 -10.46 -25.16 -3.01
N ARG A 176 -9.45 -24.60 -3.69
CA ARG A 176 -8.51 -25.34 -4.54
C ARG A 176 -7.16 -25.35 -3.80
N PRO A 177 -6.87 -26.39 -3.02
CA PRO A 177 -5.66 -26.45 -2.22
C PRO A 177 -4.43 -26.36 -3.11
N SER A 178 -3.52 -25.48 -2.78
CA SER A 178 -2.17 -25.41 -3.35
C SER A 178 -1.18 -26.16 -2.46
N THR A 179 0.07 -26.20 -2.84
CA THR A 179 1.11 -26.96 -2.14
C THR A 179 2.34 -26.10 -1.83
N TRP A 180 2.15 -24.80 -1.70
CA TRP A 180 3.27 -23.86 -1.55
C TRP A 180 4.05 -24.03 -0.25
N ARG A 181 3.41 -24.56 0.80
CA ARG A 181 4.07 -24.88 2.07
C ARG A 181 4.90 -26.19 2.05
N GLN A 182 5.08 -26.82 0.89
CA GLN A 182 5.93 -28.01 0.81
C GLN A 182 7.42 -27.60 0.69
N PRO A 183 8.30 -28.10 1.56
CA PRO A 183 9.73 -27.77 1.54
C PRO A 183 10.46 -28.20 0.25
N GLY A 184 9.88 -29.16 -0.49
CA GLY A 184 10.41 -29.61 -1.80
C GLY A 184 10.31 -28.57 -2.92
N ASN A 185 9.50 -27.54 -2.76
CA ASN A 185 9.36 -26.45 -3.72
C ASN A 185 10.67 -25.67 -3.89
N GLY A 186 10.79 -24.92 -4.97
CA GLY A 186 11.95 -24.07 -5.22
C GLY A 186 11.84 -23.31 -6.54
N ALA A 187 12.31 -22.09 -6.55
CA ALA A 187 12.40 -21.26 -7.74
C ALA A 187 13.48 -20.18 -7.56
N ASP A 188 14.06 -19.69 -8.67
CA ASP A 188 14.89 -18.49 -8.69
C ASP A 188 14.01 -17.23 -8.71
N LEU A 189 12.89 -17.29 -9.44
CA LEU A 189 11.94 -16.21 -9.63
C LEU A 189 10.55 -16.64 -9.16
N LEU A 190 9.98 -15.87 -8.23
CA LEU A 190 8.56 -15.92 -7.89
C LEU A 190 7.80 -14.87 -8.70
N ILE A 191 6.71 -15.26 -9.36
CA ILE A 191 5.78 -14.34 -10.02
C ILE A 191 4.45 -14.41 -9.30
N PHE A 192 4.09 -13.37 -8.55
CA PHE A 192 2.76 -13.24 -7.98
C PHE A 192 1.84 -12.57 -8.98
N THR A 193 0.68 -13.17 -9.22
CA THR A 193 -0.30 -12.62 -10.14
C THR A 193 -1.70 -13.07 -9.80
N ARG A 194 -2.70 -12.36 -10.28
CA ARG A 194 -4.09 -12.82 -10.25
C ARG A 194 -4.33 -13.77 -11.42
N ARG A 195 -5.14 -14.79 -11.22
CA ARG A 195 -5.37 -15.90 -12.17
C ARG A 195 -5.73 -15.46 -13.58
N ASP A 196 -6.54 -14.41 -13.72
CA ASP A 196 -6.96 -13.87 -15.02
C ASP A 196 -5.81 -13.25 -15.83
N LEU A 197 -4.70 -12.89 -15.17
CA LEU A 197 -3.50 -12.33 -15.81
C LEU A 197 -2.46 -13.44 -16.13
N ALA A 198 -2.53 -14.61 -15.51
CA ALA A 198 -1.49 -15.63 -15.55
C ALA A 198 -1.15 -16.14 -16.95
N THR A 199 -2.15 -16.28 -17.84
CA THR A 199 -1.94 -16.72 -19.21
C THR A 199 -1.09 -15.73 -20.02
N ALA A 200 -1.28 -14.42 -19.79
CA ALA A 200 -0.52 -13.37 -20.47
C ALA A 200 0.97 -13.35 -20.09
N LEU A 201 1.31 -13.93 -18.94
CA LEU A 201 2.69 -13.99 -18.45
C LEU A 201 3.47 -15.21 -18.96
N GLN A 202 2.82 -16.22 -19.57
CA GLN A 202 3.47 -17.46 -19.99
C GLN A 202 4.65 -17.26 -20.96
N PRO A 203 4.62 -16.31 -21.93
CA PRO A 203 5.78 -16.06 -22.77
C PRO A 203 6.99 -15.55 -21.98
N LEU A 204 6.78 -14.74 -20.93
CA LEU A 204 7.85 -14.29 -20.05
C LEU A 204 8.40 -15.44 -19.21
N VAL A 205 7.54 -16.29 -18.67
CA VAL A 205 7.94 -17.51 -17.94
C VAL A 205 8.83 -18.38 -18.83
N ALA A 206 8.41 -18.68 -20.06
CA ALA A 206 9.17 -19.46 -21.00
C ALA A 206 10.54 -18.82 -21.34
N LEU A 207 10.59 -17.51 -21.51
CA LEU A 207 11.84 -16.77 -21.73
C LEU A 207 12.79 -16.93 -20.53
N ARG A 208 12.32 -16.74 -19.30
CA ARG A 208 13.16 -16.88 -18.11
C ARG A 208 13.65 -18.31 -17.90
N GLN A 209 12.79 -19.29 -18.17
CA GLN A 209 13.20 -20.70 -18.13
C GLN A 209 14.25 -21.03 -19.19
N SER A 210 14.14 -20.51 -20.41
CA SER A 210 15.14 -20.68 -21.46
C SER A 210 16.50 -20.06 -21.11
N GLN A 211 16.48 -19.06 -20.24
CA GLN A 211 17.68 -18.41 -19.68
C GLN A 211 18.25 -19.12 -18.43
N GLY A 212 17.69 -20.28 -18.07
CA GLY A 212 18.17 -21.12 -16.96
C GLY A 212 17.58 -20.76 -15.59
N LEU A 213 16.60 -19.86 -15.49
CA LEU A 213 15.91 -19.58 -14.25
C LEU A 213 14.76 -20.56 -14.01
N SER A 214 14.67 -21.11 -12.81
CA SER A 214 13.45 -21.78 -12.37
C SER A 214 12.41 -20.75 -11.95
N VAL A 215 11.16 -20.89 -12.43
CA VAL A 215 10.09 -19.92 -12.22
C VAL A 215 8.90 -20.58 -11.55
N ALA A 216 8.39 -19.99 -10.48
CA ALA A 216 7.11 -20.35 -9.86
C ALA A 216 6.11 -19.20 -10.06
N VAL A 217 4.97 -19.50 -10.67
CA VAL A 217 3.86 -18.57 -10.84
C VAL A 217 2.83 -18.86 -9.77
N VAL A 218 2.60 -17.90 -8.90
CA VAL A 218 1.73 -17.99 -7.73
C VAL A 218 0.48 -17.16 -7.96
N ASP A 219 -0.68 -17.81 -7.95
CA ASP A 219 -1.96 -17.11 -7.85
C ASP A 219 -2.05 -16.47 -6.45
N VAL A 220 -2.28 -15.16 -6.37
CA VAL A 220 -2.37 -14.46 -5.07
C VAL A 220 -3.44 -15.06 -4.16
N GLU A 221 -4.53 -15.60 -4.72
CA GLU A 221 -5.57 -16.28 -3.95
C GLU A 221 -5.04 -17.54 -3.23
N GLU A 222 -4.08 -18.25 -3.84
CA GLU A 222 -3.43 -19.40 -3.20
C GLU A 222 -2.54 -18.96 -2.03
N ALA A 223 -1.86 -17.81 -2.17
CA ALA A 223 -1.10 -17.22 -1.08
C ALA A 223 -2.03 -16.82 0.08
N TYR A 224 -3.17 -16.19 -0.21
CA TYR A 224 -4.16 -15.86 0.82
C TYR A 224 -4.71 -17.10 1.52
N ASN A 225 -5.05 -18.14 0.76
CA ASN A 225 -5.60 -19.38 1.33
C ASN A 225 -4.62 -20.06 2.28
N GLU A 226 -3.33 -20.15 1.90
CA GLU A 226 -2.33 -20.84 2.71
C GLU A 226 -1.75 -20.01 3.86
N PHE A 227 -1.68 -18.68 3.74
CA PHE A 227 -0.95 -17.83 4.68
C PHE A 227 -1.84 -16.86 5.47
N SER A 228 -3.11 -16.66 5.08
CA SER A 228 -4.06 -15.78 5.80
C SER A 228 -5.49 -16.31 5.85
N PHE A 229 -5.70 -17.62 5.67
CA PHE A 229 -7.02 -18.25 5.72
C PHE A 229 -8.05 -17.62 4.75
N GLY A 230 -7.59 -17.22 3.55
CA GLY A 230 -8.41 -16.59 2.52
C GLY A 230 -8.59 -15.07 2.67
N HIS A 231 -7.96 -14.44 3.65
CA HIS A 231 -7.98 -12.98 3.75
C HIS A 231 -7.03 -12.33 2.73
N LYS A 232 -7.56 -11.49 1.85
CA LYS A 232 -6.77 -10.64 0.96
C LYS A 232 -5.98 -9.63 1.80
N THR A 233 -4.66 -9.82 1.89
CA THR A 233 -3.76 -8.94 2.66
C THR A 233 -2.33 -9.01 2.12
N PRO A 234 -1.60 -7.88 2.05
CA PRO A 234 -0.17 -7.89 1.73
C PRO A 234 0.65 -8.81 2.64
N GLN A 235 0.28 -8.91 3.92
CA GLN A 235 0.97 -9.76 4.89
C GLN A 235 1.02 -11.24 4.47
N ALA A 236 -0.03 -11.76 3.84
CA ALA A 236 -0.03 -13.14 3.34
C ALA A 236 1.06 -13.38 2.28
N MET A 237 1.30 -12.41 1.40
CA MET A 237 2.36 -12.48 0.41
C MET A 237 3.74 -12.39 1.07
N LYS A 238 3.91 -11.51 2.06
CA LYS A 238 5.15 -11.40 2.84
C LYS A 238 5.46 -12.70 3.58
N ASP A 239 4.46 -13.30 4.23
CA ASP A 239 4.60 -14.58 4.93
C ASP A 239 4.94 -15.72 3.96
N PHE A 240 4.34 -15.73 2.76
CA PHE A 240 4.70 -16.66 1.69
C PHE A 240 6.17 -16.50 1.30
N ILE A 241 6.61 -15.28 0.98
CA ILE A 241 7.98 -14.98 0.55
C ILE A 241 8.97 -15.37 1.64
N ASN A 242 8.66 -15.03 2.90
CA ASN A 242 9.48 -15.42 4.05
C ASN A 242 9.57 -16.97 4.18
N TYR A 243 8.45 -17.68 4.01
CA TYR A 243 8.46 -19.13 4.01
C TYR A 243 9.29 -19.70 2.85
N ALA A 244 9.14 -19.17 1.63
CA ALA A 244 9.89 -19.61 0.47
C ALA A 244 11.41 -19.40 0.63
N THR A 245 11.82 -18.26 1.19
CA THR A 245 13.25 -17.92 1.41
C THR A 245 13.88 -18.72 2.55
N THR A 246 13.09 -19.19 3.51
CA THR A 246 13.60 -19.95 4.67
C THR A 246 13.49 -21.46 4.48
N SER A 247 12.39 -21.96 3.90
CA SER A 247 12.00 -23.36 3.95
C SER A 247 12.09 -24.11 2.62
N TRP A 248 12.06 -23.43 1.48
CA TRP A 248 12.12 -24.09 0.18
C TRP A 248 13.51 -24.67 -0.11
N LYS A 249 13.54 -25.77 -0.88
CA LYS A 249 14.78 -26.40 -1.33
C LYS A 249 15.65 -25.47 -2.17
N LYS A 250 15.05 -24.69 -3.06
CA LYS A 250 15.71 -23.64 -3.83
C LYS A 250 15.07 -22.30 -3.47
N LYS A 251 15.86 -21.43 -2.83
CA LYS A 251 15.40 -20.15 -2.33
C LYS A 251 15.30 -19.13 -3.44
N PRO A 252 14.20 -18.36 -3.55
CA PRO A 252 14.07 -17.30 -4.55
C PRO A 252 15.07 -16.18 -4.31
N GLN A 253 15.51 -15.57 -5.41
CA GLN A 253 16.34 -14.37 -5.44
C GLN A 253 15.58 -13.18 -6.03
N PHE A 254 14.55 -13.47 -6.83
CA PHE A 254 13.76 -12.49 -7.55
C PHE A 254 12.28 -12.65 -7.26
N VAL A 255 11.58 -11.52 -7.15
CA VAL A 255 10.12 -11.46 -7.03
C VAL A 255 9.58 -10.49 -8.09
N LEU A 256 8.65 -10.95 -8.90
CA LEU A 256 7.90 -10.13 -9.83
C LEU A 256 6.44 -10.06 -9.41
N LEU A 257 5.96 -8.86 -9.12
CA LEU A 257 4.57 -8.57 -8.77
C LEU A 257 3.83 -8.19 -10.07
N ALA A 258 3.20 -9.16 -10.72
CA ALA A 258 2.52 -8.95 -12.00
C ALA A 258 1.03 -8.65 -11.79
N GLY A 259 0.74 -7.40 -11.51
CA GLY A 259 -0.60 -6.86 -11.25
C GLY A 259 -0.54 -5.47 -10.65
N GLY A 260 -1.56 -4.67 -10.90
CA GLY A 260 -1.77 -3.39 -10.23
C GLY A 260 -2.03 -3.57 -8.74
N ALA A 261 -1.74 -2.54 -7.95
CA ALA A 261 -2.18 -2.40 -6.58
C ALA A 261 -2.92 -1.08 -6.40
N SER A 262 -3.66 -0.94 -5.31
CA SER A 262 -4.45 0.26 -5.04
C SER A 262 -4.45 0.60 -3.56
N TYR A 263 -4.43 1.91 -3.23
CA TYR A 263 -4.73 2.38 -1.88
C TYR A 263 -6.22 2.21 -1.52
N ASP A 264 -7.06 1.89 -2.51
CA ASP A 264 -8.46 1.50 -2.31
C ASP A 264 -8.67 0.00 -2.66
N PRO A 265 -8.13 -0.94 -1.87
CA PRO A 265 -8.13 -2.37 -2.18
C PRO A 265 -9.52 -3.01 -2.16
N ARG A 266 -10.53 -2.29 -1.66
CA ARG A 266 -11.94 -2.72 -1.58
C ARG A 266 -12.86 -1.97 -2.54
N ASN A 267 -12.29 -1.11 -3.39
CA ASN A 267 -13.03 -0.31 -4.36
C ASN A 267 -14.17 0.53 -3.75
N TYR A 268 -13.93 1.13 -2.58
CA TYR A 268 -14.90 2.04 -1.96
C TYR A 268 -15.13 3.32 -2.78
N LEU A 269 -14.13 3.74 -3.55
CA LEU A 269 -14.21 4.91 -4.44
C LEU A 269 -14.92 4.60 -5.77
N GLY A 270 -15.16 3.32 -6.09
CA GLY A 270 -15.91 2.92 -7.27
C GLY A 270 -15.16 2.99 -8.60
N PHE A 271 -13.82 3.15 -8.61
CA PHE A 271 -13.01 3.20 -9.84
C PHE A 271 -12.76 1.83 -10.48
N GLY A 272 -12.97 0.73 -9.77
CA GLY A 272 -12.74 -0.64 -10.21
C GLY A 272 -11.82 -1.42 -9.28
N ASP A 273 -11.85 -2.77 -9.39
CA ASP A 273 -10.95 -3.66 -8.65
C ASP A 273 -9.57 -3.70 -9.32
N PHE A 274 -8.72 -2.72 -8.99
CA PHE A 274 -7.38 -2.59 -9.54
C PHE A 274 -6.29 -3.19 -8.62
N ASP A 275 -6.66 -3.68 -7.46
CA ASP A 275 -5.74 -4.30 -6.50
C ASP A 275 -5.56 -5.80 -6.80
N ALA A 276 -5.03 -6.10 -7.98
CA ALA A 276 -4.82 -7.48 -8.44
C ALA A 276 -3.69 -8.18 -7.67
N VAL A 277 -2.60 -7.45 -7.38
CA VAL A 277 -1.47 -7.90 -6.56
C VAL A 277 -1.16 -6.77 -5.59
N PRO A 278 -1.59 -6.86 -4.33
CA PRO A 278 -1.49 -5.75 -3.38
C PRO A 278 -0.03 -5.32 -3.14
N THR A 279 0.12 -4.14 -2.57
CA THR A 279 1.37 -3.59 -2.07
C THR A 279 1.26 -3.32 -0.57
N GLU A 280 2.37 -3.21 0.13
CA GLU A 280 2.35 -2.66 1.48
C GLU A 280 2.13 -1.14 1.40
N LEU A 281 1.20 -0.62 2.19
CA LEU A 281 1.08 0.82 2.42
C LEU A 281 1.89 1.16 3.67
N ILE A 282 2.79 2.11 3.54
CA ILE A 282 3.71 2.50 4.60
C ILE A 282 3.57 3.98 4.92
N ASP A 283 3.67 4.31 6.19
CA ASP A 283 3.81 5.69 6.63
C ASP A 283 5.24 6.17 6.39
N THR A 284 5.36 7.35 5.82
CA THR A 284 6.59 8.12 5.71
C THR A 284 6.43 9.45 6.46
N ALA A 285 7.50 10.20 6.60
CA ALA A 285 7.44 11.53 7.21
C ALA A 285 6.47 12.50 6.49
N SER A 286 6.14 12.24 5.23
CA SER A 286 5.36 13.15 4.39
C SER A 286 3.98 12.62 3.98
N MET A 287 3.81 11.29 3.88
CA MET A 287 2.56 10.69 3.39
C MET A 287 2.54 9.18 3.59
N GLU A 288 1.35 8.57 3.57
CA GLU A 288 1.21 7.14 3.34
C GLU A 288 1.39 6.82 1.85
N THR A 289 2.17 5.80 1.53
CA THR A 289 2.44 5.42 0.14
C THR A 289 2.77 3.94 -0.02
N ALA A 290 2.80 3.48 -1.29
CA ALA A 290 3.08 2.09 -1.65
C ALA A 290 4.57 1.75 -1.49
N SER A 291 4.86 0.54 -0.98
CA SER A 291 6.20 -0.03 -0.88
C SER A 291 6.17 -1.50 -1.25
N ASP A 292 6.82 -1.86 -2.35
CA ASP A 292 6.99 -3.28 -2.70
C ASP A 292 8.19 -3.92 -2.01
N ASP A 293 9.17 -3.12 -1.58
CA ASP A 293 10.38 -3.60 -0.91
C ASP A 293 10.11 -4.32 0.41
N GLY A 294 9.04 -3.95 1.10
CA GLY A 294 8.64 -4.58 2.35
C GLY A 294 8.41 -6.09 2.23
N PHE A 295 8.00 -6.58 1.06
CA PHE A 295 7.86 -8.02 0.81
C PHE A 295 9.19 -8.78 0.88
N GLY A 296 10.29 -8.15 0.55
CA GLY A 296 11.63 -8.75 0.56
C GLY A 296 12.48 -8.36 1.75
N ASP A 297 12.02 -7.48 2.63
CA ASP A 297 12.71 -7.13 3.87
C ASP A 297 12.39 -8.16 4.97
N ILE A 298 13.00 -9.34 4.83
CA ILE A 298 12.77 -10.50 5.70
C ILE A 298 13.21 -10.22 7.15
N ASN A 299 14.24 -9.40 7.31
CA ASN A 299 14.86 -9.12 8.61
C ASN A 299 14.33 -7.83 9.26
N ASN A 300 13.38 -7.14 8.63
CA ASN A 300 12.89 -5.83 9.04
C ASN A 300 14.02 -4.79 9.25
N SER A 301 15.02 -4.85 8.36
CA SER A 301 16.22 -4.02 8.39
C SER A 301 16.06 -2.69 7.64
N GLY A 302 14.95 -2.47 6.97
CA GLY A 302 14.71 -1.38 6.05
C GLY A 302 15.40 -1.56 4.68
N LEU A 303 15.96 -2.76 4.42
CA LEU A 303 16.59 -3.14 3.14
C LEU A 303 16.06 -4.50 2.70
N THR A 304 15.53 -4.56 1.50
CA THR A 304 15.11 -5.84 0.92
C THR A 304 16.30 -6.75 0.65
N GLN A 305 16.13 -8.04 0.92
CA GLN A 305 17.10 -9.09 0.59
C GLN A 305 16.80 -9.77 -0.75
N LEU A 306 15.70 -9.42 -1.39
CA LEU A 306 15.27 -9.94 -2.68
C LEU A 306 15.18 -8.81 -3.71
N ALA A 307 15.53 -9.12 -4.95
CA ALA A 307 15.34 -8.21 -6.06
C ALA A 307 13.86 -8.21 -6.49
N ILE A 308 13.15 -7.13 -6.21
CA ILE A 308 11.71 -7.01 -6.46
C ILE A 308 11.46 -6.06 -7.63
N GLY A 309 10.48 -6.41 -8.47
CA GLY A 309 9.95 -5.54 -9.50
C GLY A 309 8.45 -5.74 -9.69
N ARG A 310 7.79 -4.77 -10.30
CA ARG A 310 6.35 -4.79 -10.54
C ARG A 310 6.01 -4.53 -12.00
N LEU A 311 5.09 -5.30 -12.56
CA LEU A 311 4.37 -4.92 -13.77
C LEU A 311 3.01 -4.33 -13.35
N PRO A 312 2.80 -3.01 -13.45
CA PRO A 312 1.61 -2.34 -12.93
C PRO A 312 0.42 -2.50 -13.90
N VAL A 313 0.03 -3.75 -14.16
CA VAL A 313 -1.01 -4.10 -15.15
C VAL A 313 -2.36 -4.29 -14.47
N ARG A 314 -3.42 -3.79 -15.10
CA ARG A 314 -4.81 -3.93 -14.64
C ARG A 314 -5.59 -4.98 -15.43
N THR A 315 -5.13 -5.30 -16.66
CA THR A 315 -5.80 -6.23 -17.57
C THR A 315 -4.81 -7.22 -18.18
N ALA A 316 -5.33 -8.35 -18.68
CA ALA A 316 -4.52 -9.34 -19.41
C ALA A 316 -3.92 -8.76 -20.69
N ALA A 317 -4.60 -7.81 -21.34
CA ALA A 317 -4.08 -7.12 -22.54
C ALA A 317 -2.86 -6.25 -22.20
N GLU A 318 -2.91 -5.48 -21.11
CA GLU A 318 -1.75 -4.71 -20.64
C GLU A 318 -0.59 -5.64 -20.24
N ALA A 319 -0.87 -6.76 -19.56
CA ALA A 319 0.14 -7.75 -19.20
C ALA A 319 0.81 -8.34 -20.45
N ALA A 320 0.03 -8.75 -21.45
CA ALA A 320 0.56 -9.27 -22.70
C ALA A 320 1.41 -8.23 -23.45
N ALA A 321 0.99 -6.96 -23.48
CA ALA A 321 1.73 -5.88 -24.13
C ALA A 321 3.08 -5.63 -23.44
N MET A 322 3.11 -5.56 -22.09
CA MET A 322 4.36 -5.38 -21.32
C MET A 322 5.30 -6.58 -21.49
N VAL A 323 4.78 -7.81 -21.43
CA VAL A 323 5.56 -9.02 -21.67
C VAL A 323 6.18 -9.01 -23.09
N ALA A 324 5.40 -8.66 -24.11
CA ALA A 324 5.89 -8.54 -25.46
C ALA A 324 7.00 -7.47 -25.59
N LYS A 325 6.88 -6.32 -24.89
CA LYS A 325 7.92 -5.29 -24.84
C LYS A 325 9.22 -5.83 -24.25
N ILE A 326 9.15 -6.54 -23.12
CA ILE A 326 10.32 -7.15 -22.47
C ILE A 326 11.01 -8.12 -23.41
N ILE A 327 10.26 -9.00 -24.07
CA ILE A 327 10.80 -9.98 -25.01
C ILE A 327 11.48 -9.30 -26.21
N ARG A 328 10.83 -8.32 -26.83
CA ARG A 328 11.40 -7.56 -27.96
C ARG A 328 12.66 -6.79 -27.54
N TYR A 329 12.64 -6.14 -26.38
CA TYR A 329 13.82 -5.46 -25.84
C TYR A 329 15.00 -6.42 -25.71
N GLU A 330 14.81 -7.61 -25.16
CA GLU A 330 15.90 -8.59 -25.01
C GLU A 330 16.39 -9.18 -26.35
N GLN A 331 15.59 -9.10 -27.39
CA GLN A 331 15.96 -9.52 -28.75
C GLN A 331 16.56 -8.38 -29.59
N SER A 332 16.29 -7.12 -29.25
CA SER A 332 16.76 -5.95 -30.00
C SER A 332 18.27 -5.73 -29.85
N ALA A 333 18.86 -4.92 -30.74
CA ALA A 333 20.23 -4.43 -30.56
C ALA A 333 20.34 -3.45 -29.39
N PRO A 334 21.47 -3.45 -28.64
CA PRO A 334 21.66 -2.49 -27.56
C PRO A 334 21.82 -1.07 -28.09
N SER A 335 21.27 -0.08 -27.36
CA SER A 335 21.49 1.32 -27.67
C SER A 335 22.88 1.79 -27.21
N GLY A 336 23.54 2.59 -28.02
CA GLY A 336 24.80 3.27 -27.73
C GLY A 336 24.62 4.66 -27.14
N GLU A 337 23.40 5.09 -26.81
CA GLU A 337 23.10 6.42 -26.29
C GLU A 337 22.49 6.40 -24.88
N ALA A 338 22.77 7.43 -24.08
CA ALA A 338 22.13 7.74 -22.81
C ALA A 338 21.75 9.20 -22.75
N THR A 339 20.66 9.52 -22.05
CA THR A 339 20.22 10.91 -21.86
C THR A 339 20.14 11.21 -20.36
N LEU A 340 20.84 12.24 -19.92
CA LEU A 340 20.82 12.79 -18.56
C LEU A 340 20.11 14.13 -18.58
N VAL A 341 19.06 14.26 -17.79
CA VAL A 341 18.19 15.45 -17.77
C VAL A 341 18.23 16.09 -16.39
N ALA A 342 18.59 17.35 -16.32
CA ALA A 342 18.59 18.15 -15.10
C ALA A 342 17.45 19.17 -15.11
N ASP A 343 16.72 19.26 -14.00
CA ASP A 343 15.80 20.36 -13.74
C ASP A 343 16.58 21.65 -13.42
N THR A 344 15.88 22.79 -13.40
CA THR A 344 16.41 24.06 -12.90
C THR A 344 16.80 23.91 -11.43
N SER A 345 18.03 24.30 -11.11
CA SER A 345 18.55 24.22 -9.74
C SER A 345 17.77 25.15 -8.81
N GLU A 346 17.26 24.56 -7.70
CA GLU A 346 16.51 25.26 -6.67
C GLU A 346 16.76 24.54 -5.34
N GLY A 347 17.62 25.10 -4.50
CA GLY A 347 18.06 24.49 -3.26
C GLY A 347 18.99 23.27 -3.42
N HIS A 348 19.03 22.65 -4.62
CA HIS A 348 19.94 21.58 -5.00
C HIS A 348 20.45 21.80 -6.42
N ASN A 349 21.71 21.48 -6.68
CA ASN A 349 22.33 21.63 -8.00
C ASN A 349 22.15 20.37 -8.84
N PHE A 350 21.04 20.26 -9.55
CA PHE A 350 20.71 19.11 -10.39
C PHE A 350 21.68 18.93 -11.58
N GLU A 351 22.20 20.01 -12.14
CA GLU A 351 23.18 19.97 -13.23
C GLU A 351 24.51 19.34 -12.77
N SER A 352 24.99 19.70 -11.57
CA SER A 352 26.16 19.05 -10.98
C SER A 352 25.94 17.56 -10.76
N THR A 353 24.75 17.16 -10.33
CA THR A 353 24.38 15.74 -10.15
C THR A 353 24.46 14.99 -11.48
N THR A 354 23.90 15.52 -12.57
CA THR A 354 23.99 14.87 -13.89
C THR A 354 25.40 14.80 -14.43
N THR A 355 26.25 15.82 -14.16
CA THR A 355 27.68 15.82 -14.51
C THR A 355 28.42 14.70 -13.78
N GLN A 356 28.15 14.49 -12.50
CA GLN A 356 28.72 13.36 -11.73
C GLN A 356 28.29 12.02 -12.30
N LEU A 357 27.01 11.85 -12.67
CA LEU A 357 26.53 10.62 -13.31
C LEU A 357 27.22 10.39 -14.67
N ARG A 358 27.45 11.45 -15.45
CA ARG A 358 28.18 11.33 -16.72
C ARG A 358 29.54 10.69 -16.56
N SER A 359 30.27 11.00 -15.49
CA SER A 359 31.59 10.43 -15.21
C SER A 359 31.58 8.95 -14.85
N LEU A 360 30.42 8.38 -14.51
CA LEU A 360 30.23 6.97 -14.19
C LEU A 360 29.80 6.11 -15.38
N LEU A 361 29.49 6.74 -16.52
CA LEU A 361 29.10 6.06 -17.75
C LEU A 361 30.35 5.71 -18.60
N PRO A 362 30.33 4.56 -19.30
CA PRO A 362 31.40 4.20 -20.23
C PRO A 362 31.67 5.28 -21.29
N GLU A 363 32.92 5.51 -21.65
CA GLU A 363 33.30 6.48 -22.70
C GLU A 363 32.73 6.10 -24.07
N THR A 364 32.49 4.82 -24.30
CA THR A 364 31.87 4.30 -25.53
C THR A 364 30.39 4.68 -25.67
N LEU A 365 29.76 5.16 -24.62
CA LEU A 365 28.36 5.54 -24.61
C LEU A 365 28.22 7.03 -24.95
N ARG A 366 27.49 7.35 -26.00
CA ARG A 366 27.15 8.73 -26.35
C ARG A 366 26.16 9.28 -25.32
N VAL A 367 26.52 10.33 -24.61
CA VAL A 367 25.68 10.92 -23.55
C VAL A 367 25.15 12.28 -23.98
N ASN A 368 23.82 12.40 -24.04
CA ASN A 368 23.12 13.66 -24.21
C ASN A 368 22.86 14.26 -22.82
N GLN A 369 23.30 15.48 -22.58
CA GLN A 369 22.96 16.23 -21.36
C GLN A 369 21.96 17.32 -21.72
N ILE A 370 20.82 17.34 -21.04
CA ILE A 370 19.70 18.27 -21.25
C ILE A 370 19.45 19.00 -19.94
N ASN A 371 19.58 20.32 -19.94
CA ASN A 371 19.25 21.15 -18.79
C ASN A 371 17.96 21.91 -19.11
N ARG A 372 16.97 21.81 -18.23
CA ARG A 372 15.70 22.51 -18.42
C ARG A 372 15.91 24.03 -18.39
N ALA A 373 16.76 24.51 -17.46
CA ALA A 373 17.04 25.93 -17.27
C ALA A 373 15.76 26.81 -17.35
N ASN A 374 15.77 27.84 -18.19
CA ASN A 374 14.62 28.74 -18.41
C ASN A 374 13.84 28.45 -19.71
N ASP A 375 14.24 27.42 -20.47
CA ASP A 375 13.61 27.04 -21.75
C ASP A 375 13.13 25.57 -21.71
N THR A 376 11.99 25.37 -21.06
CA THR A 376 11.37 24.04 -20.97
C THR A 376 10.96 23.50 -22.34
N ALA A 377 10.51 24.34 -23.26
CA ALA A 377 10.05 23.90 -24.58
C ALA A 377 11.20 23.31 -25.41
N SER A 378 12.36 23.96 -25.41
CA SER A 378 13.57 23.45 -26.06
C SER A 378 14.06 22.14 -25.42
N ALA A 379 14.12 22.10 -24.08
CA ALA A 379 14.53 20.91 -23.35
C ALA A 379 13.57 19.72 -23.61
N LYS A 380 12.26 19.94 -23.64
CA LYS A 380 11.25 18.94 -23.99
C LYS A 380 11.45 18.41 -25.41
N SER A 381 11.65 19.29 -26.39
CA SER A 381 11.90 18.89 -27.77
C SER A 381 13.16 18.03 -27.90
N GLN A 382 14.25 18.41 -27.23
CA GLN A 382 15.50 17.64 -27.20
C GLN A 382 15.30 16.26 -26.54
N LEU A 383 14.57 16.19 -25.44
CA LEU A 383 14.28 14.96 -24.72
C LEU A 383 13.46 13.99 -25.59
N LEU A 384 12.37 14.45 -26.18
CA LEU A 384 11.51 13.62 -27.03
C LEU A 384 12.26 13.13 -28.27
N ALA A 385 13.09 14.01 -28.90
CA ALA A 385 13.95 13.63 -30.01
C ALA A 385 15.02 12.60 -29.60
N ALA A 386 15.60 12.71 -28.40
CA ALA A 386 16.54 11.71 -27.89
C ALA A 386 15.86 10.36 -27.64
N ILE A 387 14.69 10.35 -27.00
CA ILE A 387 13.92 9.12 -26.77
C ILE A 387 13.58 8.44 -28.09
N ALA A 388 13.14 9.19 -29.09
CA ALA A 388 12.79 8.67 -30.42
C ALA A 388 13.98 8.00 -31.15
N ARG A 389 15.21 8.43 -30.90
CA ARG A 389 16.42 7.78 -31.45
C ARG A 389 16.76 6.46 -30.75
N GLY A 390 16.18 6.20 -29.59
CA GLY A 390 16.49 5.05 -28.75
C GLY A 390 17.62 5.31 -27.77
N GLN A 391 17.36 5.14 -26.51
CA GLN A 391 18.29 5.34 -25.41
C GLN A 391 18.48 4.04 -24.62
N LYS A 392 19.67 3.81 -24.10
CA LYS A 392 19.92 2.76 -23.10
C LYS A 392 19.29 3.14 -21.74
N ILE A 393 19.49 4.38 -21.35
CA ILE A 393 18.99 4.95 -20.10
C ILE A 393 18.56 6.40 -20.32
N VAL A 394 17.44 6.78 -19.72
CA VAL A 394 17.01 8.17 -19.56
C VAL A 394 16.94 8.45 -18.07
N ASN A 395 17.83 9.31 -17.59
CA ASN A 395 17.89 9.71 -16.19
C ASN A 395 17.41 11.15 -16.02
N TYR A 396 16.43 11.35 -15.18
CA TYR A 396 15.97 12.67 -14.77
C TYR A 396 16.34 12.93 -13.32
N THR A 397 16.83 14.13 -13.04
CA THR A 397 17.11 14.61 -11.68
C THR A 397 16.46 15.97 -11.51
N GLY A 398 15.47 16.07 -10.63
CA GLY A 398 14.69 17.30 -10.50
C GLY A 398 13.42 17.14 -9.68
N HIS A 399 12.48 18.06 -9.85
CA HIS A 399 11.16 18.02 -9.24
C HIS A 399 10.12 17.38 -10.15
N GLY A 400 9.15 16.71 -9.56
CA GLY A 400 8.02 16.11 -10.27
C GLY A 400 6.85 15.82 -9.34
N ASN A 401 5.77 15.38 -9.93
CA ASN A 401 4.58 14.88 -9.22
C ASN A 401 4.17 13.53 -9.81
N VAL A 402 2.96 13.07 -9.52
CA VAL A 402 2.50 11.73 -9.93
C VAL A 402 2.63 11.50 -11.44
N ASN A 403 2.22 12.45 -12.27
CA ASN A 403 2.01 12.29 -13.71
C ASN A 403 2.96 13.09 -14.61
N GLN A 404 3.93 13.82 -14.04
CA GLN A 404 4.83 14.65 -14.84
C GLN A 404 6.13 15.04 -14.14
N TRP A 405 7.14 15.42 -14.94
CA TRP A 405 8.31 16.18 -14.52
C TRP A 405 8.00 17.67 -14.50
N ARG A 406 8.65 18.41 -13.62
CA ARG A 406 8.41 19.85 -13.44
C ARG A 406 8.42 20.63 -14.76
N GLY A 407 7.44 21.53 -14.90
CA GLY A 407 7.27 22.39 -16.08
C GLY A 407 6.81 21.64 -17.32
N ASP A 408 6.09 20.52 -17.15
CA ASP A 408 5.57 19.68 -18.22
C ASP A 408 6.66 19.15 -19.15
N LEU A 409 7.88 18.96 -18.62
CA LEU A 409 9.04 18.52 -19.40
C LEU A 409 8.83 17.10 -19.97
N LEU A 410 8.14 16.23 -19.21
CA LEU A 410 7.61 14.95 -19.66
C LEU A 410 6.32 14.68 -18.88
N THR A 411 5.23 14.41 -19.58
CA THR A 411 3.90 14.18 -19.00
C THR A 411 3.36 12.79 -19.36
N ASN A 412 2.25 12.38 -18.75
CA ASN A 412 1.55 11.15 -19.12
C ASN A 412 1.09 11.17 -20.59
N GLU A 413 0.65 12.32 -21.11
CA GLU A 413 0.24 12.50 -22.49
C GLU A 413 1.44 12.31 -23.44
N ASP A 414 2.61 12.88 -23.10
CA ASP A 414 3.84 12.66 -23.85
C ASP A 414 4.23 11.17 -23.82
N ALA A 415 4.17 10.53 -22.65
CA ALA A 415 4.47 9.11 -22.49
C ALA A 415 3.59 8.24 -23.38
N ALA A 416 2.29 8.51 -23.41
CA ALA A 416 1.32 7.78 -24.24
C ALA A 416 1.57 7.96 -25.75
N ALA A 417 2.14 9.10 -26.15
CA ALA A 417 2.45 9.43 -27.53
C ALA A 417 3.82 8.90 -28.02
N LEU A 418 4.64 8.30 -27.15
CA LEU A 418 5.96 7.79 -27.53
C LEU A 418 5.87 6.65 -28.54
N THR A 419 6.72 6.74 -29.58
CA THR A 419 6.82 5.76 -30.67
C THR A 419 8.24 5.27 -30.90
N ASN A 420 9.04 5.18 -29.82
CA ASN A 420 10.42 4.70 -29.86
C ASN A 420 10.57 3.18 -30.12
N GLY A 421 9.48 2.48 -30.38
CA GLY A 421 9.46 1.08 -30.83
C GLY A 421 10.11 0.13 -29.82
N ASP A 422 11.08 -0.64 -30.30
CA ASP A 422 11.80 -1.64 -29.48
C ASP A 422 13.08 -1.07 -28.81
N HIS A 423 13.40 0.20 -29.08
CA HIS A 423 14.52 0.92 -28.45
C HIS A 423 14.11 1.52 -27.09
N LEU A 424 13.75 0.63 -26.18
CA LEU A 424 13.14 0.97 -24.89
C LEU A 424 14.22 1.25 -23.84
N PRO A 425 14.28 2.47 -23.26
CA PRO A 425 15.21 2.76 -22.19
C PRO A 425 14.77 2.20 -20.83
N LEU A 426 15.74 2.08 -19.92
CA LEU A 426 15.48 2.18 -18.50
C LEU A 426 15.30 3.68 -18.16
N PHE A 427 14.15 4.05 -17.60
CA PHE A 427 13.96 5.37 -17.00
C PHE A 427 14.39 5.34 -15.52
N VAL A 428 15.25 6.26 -15.14
CA VAL A 428 15.67 6.51 -13.75
C VAL A 428 15.19 7.90 -13.38
N MET A 429 14.22 7.99 -12.48
CA MET A 429 13.53 9.24 -12.18
C MET A 429 13.84 9.69 -10.75
N MET A 430 14.91 10.44 -10.57
CA MET A 430 15.31 11.01 -9.29
C MET A 430 14.46 12.24 -8.98
N THR A 431 13.21 11.97 -8.61
CA THR A 431 12.16 12.95 -8.29
C THR A 431 11.07 12.30 -7.45
N CYS A 432 10.15 13.09 -6.91
CA CYS A 432 9.01 12.59 -6.14
C CYS A 432 7.94 11.95 -7.02
N LEU A 433 7.20 10.97 -6.49
CA LEU A 433 5.88 10.49 -6.91
C LEU A 433 5.75 9.87 -8.32
N ASN A 434 6.77 9.91 -9.17
CA ASN A 434 6.66 9.31 -10.51
C ASN A 434 6.48 7.79 -10.51
N GLY A 435 6.76 7.13 -9.38
CA GLY A 435 6.48 5.72 -9.13
C GLY A 435 5.22 5.46 -8.29
N TYR A 436 4.36 6.45 -8.05
CA TYR A 436 3.11 6.33 -7.28
C TYR A 436 2.04 5.57 -8.06
N PHE A 437 2.17 4.25 -8.13
CA PHE A 437 1.36 3.36 -8.98
C PHE A 437 0.02 2.93 -8.34
N GLY A 438 -0.20 3.24 -7.06
CA GLY A 438 -1.35 2.77 -6.28
C GLY A 438 -2.63 3.60 -6.42
N ASP A 439 -2.64 4.65 -7.25
CA ASP A 439 -3.83 5.47 -7.46
C ASP A 439 -4.80 4.78 -8.43
N PRO A 440 -6.07 4.52 -8.02
CA PRO A 440 -7.04 3.88 -8.90
C PRO A 440 -7.55 4.79 -10.01
N ALA A 441 -7.45 6.11 -9.87
CA ALA A 441 -7.95 7.09 -10.84
C ALA A 441 -6.89 7.58 -11.82
N LEU A 442 -5.61 7.63 -11.41
CA LEU A 442 -4.52 8.23 -12.17
C LEU A 442 -3.31 7.30 -12.24
N ASP A 443 -2.82 7.01 -13.45
CA ASP A 443 -1.53 6.33 -13.61
C ASP A 443 -0.38 7.30 -13.29
N SER A 444 0.65 6.82 -12.61
CA SER A 444 1.90 7.56 -12.46
C SER A 444 2.64 7.65 -13.81
N LEU A 445 3.55 8.62 -13.94
CA LEU A 445 4.37 8.75 -15.15
C LEU A 445 5.15 7.46 -15.44
N GLY A 446 5.66 6.81 -14.40
CA GLY A 446 6.34 5.52 -14.52
C GLY A 446 5.41 4.43 -15.07
N ALA A 447 4.20 4.32 -14.56
CA ALA A 447 3.21 3.35 -15.05
C ALA A 447 2.78 3.66 -16.50
N SER A 448 2.57 4.93 -16.84
CA SER A 448 2.23 5.36 -18.20
C SER A 448 3.30 4.98 -19.21
N LEU A 449 4.59 5.21 -18.92
CA LEU A 449 5.71 4.80 -19.77
C LEU A 449 5.78 3.28 -19.95
N MET A 450 5.47 2.52 -18.90
CA MET A 450 5.42 1.05 -18.98
C MET A 450 4.25 0.56 -19.86
N LYS A 451 3.09 1.21 -19.77
CA LYS A 451 1.86 0.84 -20.50
C LYS A 451 1.86 1.24 -21.98
N THR A 452 2.69 2.19 -22.40
CA THR A 452 2.76 2.67 -23.78
C THR A 452 3.07 1.52 -24.75
N VAL A 453 2.18 1.28 -25.71
CA VAL A 453 2.21 0.09 -26.59
C VAL A 453 3.27 0.21 -27.68
N HIS A 454 3.43 1.41 -28.27
CA HIS A 454 4.31 1.66 -29.43
C HIS A 454 5.69 2.18 -29.02
N GLY A 455 6.02 2.17 -27.74
CA GLY A 455 7.27 2.69 -27.22
C GLY A 455 7.29 2.74 -25.69
N GLY A 456 7.76 3.88 -25.14
CA GLY A 456 7.86 4.11 -23.71
C GLY A 456 9.13 3.50 -23.09
N ALA A 457 9.01 2.83 -21.96
CA ALA A 457 10.09 2.24 -21.18
C ALA A 457 10.04 0.71 -21.15
N VAL A 458 11.20 0.06 -20.98
CA VAL A 458 11.26 -1.37 -20.61
C VAL A 458 11.23 -1.55 -19.10
N ALA A 459 11.74 -0.58 -18.35
CA ALA A 459 11.68 -0.51 -16.91
C ALA A 459 11.74 0.95 -16.45
N VAL A 460 11.22 1.22 -15.27
CA VAL A 460 11.27 2.52 -14.61
C VAL A 460 11.69 2.32 -13.15
N TRP A 461 12.67 3.10 -12.68
CA TRP A 461 13.03 3.17 -11.28
C TRP A 461 12.69 4.55 -10.73
N ALA A 462 11.69 4.63 -9.89
CA ALA A 462 11.11 5.89 -9.42
C ALA A 462 10.54 5.78 -8.01
N SER A 463 10.37 6.92 -7.34
CA SER A 463 9.77 7.00 -6.01
C SER A 463 8.24 6.98 -6.05
N SER A 464 7.63 6.21 -5.18
CA SER A 464 6.19 6.30 -4.86
C SER A 464 5.87 7.39 -3.84
N GLY A 465 6.87 7.98 -3.17
CA GLY A 465 6.73 8.97 -2.11
C GLY A 465 7.42 10.29 -2.40
N ILE A 466 7.34 11.18 -1.41
CA ILE A 466 8.07 12.46 -1.38
C ILE A 466 9.46 12.22 -0.76
N THR A 467 10.51 12.64 -1.44
CA THR A 467 11.90 12.29 -1.08
C THR A 467 12.87 13.46 -1.32
N LEU A 468 14.02 13.44 -0.64
CA LEU A 468 15.02 14.51 -0.70
C LEU A 468 16.09 14.26 -1.78
N PRO A 469 16.54 15.30 -2.51
CA PRO A 469 17.50 15.17 -3.62
C PRO A 469 18.88 14.62 -3.23
N SER A 470 19.34 14.84 -2.00
CA SER A 470 20.65 14.38 -1.52
C SER A 470 20.76 12.85 -1.55
N ASP A 471 19.79 12.17 -0.94
CA ASP A 471 19.78 10.71 -0.89
C ASP A 471 19.50 10.09 -2.25
N GLN A 472 18.60 10.72 -3.04
CA GLN A 472 18.38 10.35 -4.43
C GLN A 472 19.69 10.33 -5.23
N SER A 473 20.52 11.36 -5.09
CA SER A 473 21.80 11.49 -5.81
C SER A 473 22.78 10.39 -5.45
N LEU A 474 22.95 10.08 -4.16
CA LEU A 474 23.84 9.02 -3.69
C LEU A 474 23.39 7.63 -4.19
N MET A 475 22.11 7.36 -4.07
CA MET A 475 21.51 6.10 -4.50
C MET A 475 21.63 5.93 -6.02
N ASN A 476 21.41 7.00 -6.80
CA ASN A 476 21.55 6.99 -8.24
C ASN A 476 23.00 6.74 -8.70
N GLN A 477 23.98 7.40 -8.08
CA GLN A 477 25.40 7.13 -8.35
C GLN A 477 25.76 5.66 -8.08
N GLN A 478 25.24 5.09 -6.99
CA GLN A 478 25.48 3.68 -6.69
C GLN A 478 24.83 2.75 -7.72
N LEU A 479 23.62 3.07 -8.19
CA LEU A 479 23.00 2.33 -9.28
C LEU A 479 23.90 2.27 -10.51
N TYR A 480 24.48 3.41 -10.91
CA TYR A 480 25.36 3.51 -12.08
C TYR A 480 26.64 2.66 -11.91
N ARG A 481 27.29 2.70 -10.73
CA ARG A 481 28.46 1.84 -10.45
C ARG A 481 28.14 0.35 -10.55
N LEU A 482 26.93 -0.05 -10.14
CA LEU A 482 26.49 -1.44 -10.18
C LEU A 482 26.10 -1.91 -11.59
N MET A 483 25.57 -1.00 -12.42
CA MET A 483 25.16 -1.30 -13.79
C MET A 483 26.28 -1.14 -14.82
N PHE A 484 27.26 -0.27 -14.56
CA PHE A 484 28.41 0.02 -15.42
C PHE A 484 29.73 -0.16 -14.65
N PRO A 485 30.08 -1.40 -14.28
CA PRO A 485 31.33 -1.66 -13.56
C PRO A 485 32.55 -1.34 -14.44
N THR A 486 33.59 -0.76 -13.84
CA THR A 486 34.81 -0.32 -14.55
C THR A 486 35.86 -1.42 -14.68
N ASP A 487 35.70 -2.55 -13.99
CA ASP A 487 36.61 -3.69 -13.96
C ASP A 487 36.38 -4.71 -15.10
N GLY A 488 35.50 -4.40 -16.03
CA GLY A 488 35.10 -5.28 -17.14
C GLY A 488 34.12 -6.39 -16.76
N ALA A 489 33.63 -6.40 -15.53
CA ALA A 489 32.57 -7.32 -15.11
C ALA A 489 31.25 -7.01 -15.82
N THR A 490 30.40 -8.02 -15.93
CA THR A 490 29.04 -7.80 -16.42
C THR A 490 28.23 -7.06 -15.34
N GLY A 491 27.60 -5.95 -15.71
CA GLY A 491 26.70 -5.20 -14.82
C GLY A 491 25.60 -6.10 -14.24
N LEU A 492 25.14 -5.77 -13.05
CA LEU A 492 24.09 -6.53 -12.36
C LEU A 492 22.76 -6.52 -13.14
N ARG A 493 21.88 -7.46 -12.84
CA ARG A 493 20.47 -7.39 -13.25
C ARG A 493 19.81 -6.15 -12.67
N MET A 494 18.79 -5.61 -13.34
CA MET A 494 18.15 -4.36 -12.90
C MET A 494 17.64 -4.44 -11.46
N GLY A 495 16.96 -5.52 -11.10
CA GLY A 495 16.47 -5.72 -9.73
C GLY A 495 17.59 -5.85 -8.69
N GLU A 496 18.71 -6.52 -9.02
CA GLU A 496 19.88 -6.61 -8.13
C GLU A 496 20.55 -5.25 -7.94
N ALA A 497 20.68 -4.49 -9.03
CA ALA A 497 21.31 -3.17 -9.01
C ALA A 497 20.47 -2.17 -8.20
N THR A 498 19.15 -2.12 -8.43
CA THR A 498 18.24 -1.23 -7.70
C THR A 498 18.14 -1.59 -6.22
N MET A 499 18.06 -2.89 -5.88
CA MET A 499 18.11 -3.37 -4.50
C MET A 499 19.38 -2.92 -3.78
N LYS A 500 20.55 -3.19 -4.38
CA LYS A 500 21.86 -2.87 -3.77
C LYS A 500 22.14 -1.37 -3.73
N ALA A 501 21.61 -0.58 -4.66
CA ALA A 501 21.81 0.87 -4.67
C ALA A 501 21.22 1.54 -3.44
N LYS A 502 20.14 1.02 -2.88
CA LYS A 502 19.47 1.53 -1.68
C LYS A 502 20.33 1.44 -0.42
N ALA A 503 21.30 0.54 -0.39
CA ALA A 503 22.25 0.44 0.73
C ALA A 503 23.23 1.62 0.84
N ALA A 504 23.32 2.47 -0.20
CA ALA A 504 24.19 3.65 -0.20
C ALA A 504 23.66 4.82 0.65
N ILE A 505 22.43 4.74 1.10
CA ILE A 505 21.76 5.78 1.91
C ILE A 505 21.26 5.18 3.23
N SER A 506 20.95 6.02 4.21
CA SER A 506 20.38 5.60 5.51
C SER A 506 18.92 5.97 5.69
N ASP A 507 18.40 6.92 4.92
CA ASP A 507 17.01 7.33 4.99
C ASP A 507 16.09 6.17 4.62
N THR A 508 15.28 5.74 5.60
CA THR A 508 14.38 4.57 5.45
C THR A 508 13.19 4.87 4.57
N ASP A 509 12.72 6.11 4.53
CA ASP A 509 11.58 6.50 3.70
C ASP A 509 11.99 6.50 2.23
N VAL A 510 13.16 7.06 1.90
CA VAL A 510 13.70 7.00 0.54
C VAL A 510 13.94 5.55 0.11
N ARG A 511 14.53 4.70 0.96
CA ARG A 511 14.76 3.28 0.64
C ARG A 511 13.47 2.55 0.29
N ARG A 512 12.44 2.69 1.14
CA ARG A 512 11.18 1.94 1.03
C ARG A 512 10.27 2.42 -0.10
N THR A 513 10.40 3.68 -0.51
CA THR A 513 9.53 4.28 -1.53
C THR A 513 10.05 4.13 -2.96
N TRP A 514 11.32 3.73 -3.18
CA TRP A 514 11.86 3.54 -4.52
C TRP A 514 11.43 2.21 -5.13
N ILE A 515 10.65 2.26 -6.21
CA ILE A 515 10.01 1.10 -6.85
C ILE A 515 10.66 0.83 -8.21
N LEU A 516 10.94 -0.45 -8.52
CA LEU A 516 11.28 -0.90 -9.87
C LEU A 516 9.99 -1.35 -10.57
N LEU A 517 9.48 -0.54 -11.47
CA LEU A 517 8.46 -0.97 -12.42
C LEU A 517 9.16 -1.67 -13.59
N GLY A 518 9.01 -2.99 -13.67
CA GLY A 518 9.69 -3.84 -14.66
C GLY A 518 10.04 -5.22 -14.11
N ASP A 519 10.56 -6.09 -14.97
CA ASP A 519 11.03 -7.42 -14.55
C ASP A 519 12.41 -7.30 -13.88
N PRO A 520 12.57 -7.71 -12.61
CA PRO A 520 13.83 -7.56 -11.88
C PRO A 520 14.97 -8.44 -12.40
N THR A 521 14.65 -9.44 -13.23
CA THR A 521 15.64 -10.36 -13.78
C THR A 521 16.34 -9.84 -15.05
N MET A 522 15.84 -8.75 -15.64
CA MET A 522 16.42 -8.15 -16.86
C MET A 522 17.81 -7.55 -16.59
N ARG A 523 18.63 -7.54 -17.66
CA ARG A 523 19.88 -6.77 -17.73
C ARG A 523 19.71 -5.56 -18.64
N LEU A 524 20.43 -4.49 -18.32
CA LEU A 524 20.51 -3.34 -19.22
C LEU A 524 21.35 -3.70 -20.43
N LYS A 525 20.83 -3.50 -21.64
CA LYS A 525 21.50 -3.82 -22.91
C LYS A 525 22.30 -2.65 -23.46
#